data_7704b12f98c89be005bcf12af7a26f1f
#
_entry.id   7704b12f98c89be005bcf12af7a26f1f
#
_cell.length_a   1.000
_cell.length_b   1.000
_cell.length_c   1.000
_cell.angle_alpha   90.00
_cell.angle_beta   90.00
_cell.angle_gamma   90.00
#
_symmetry.space_group_name_H-M   'P 1'
#
loop_
_entity.id
_entity.type
_entity.pdbx_description
1 polymer ?
#
loop_
_entity_poly.entity_id
_entity_poly.type
_entity_poly.pdbx_seq_one_letter_code
_entity_poly.pdbx_strand_id
1 'polypeptide(L)'
;MEYKIELYEKVDSKTPVLEFILGLEPKKQAKIYREIDLLEKFGNDLHYPHVDTIKGKKYNGLWELRIEFASSIFRIFYFLPENNKVILLHGIVKKKQKTPKKELDTALDRMNEYLRREKR
;
A
#
# COMPACT_ATOMS: atom_id res chain seq x y z
N MET A 1 18.85 4.54 -6.71
CA MET A 1 18.53 5.22 -5.44
C MET A 1 17.36 4.50 -4.78
N GLU A 2 17.52 4.12 -3.54
CA GLU A 2 16.48 3.40 -2.83
C GLU A 2 15.45 4.34 -2.24
N TYR A 3 14.22 3.83 -2.12
CA TYR A 3 13.12 4.54 -1.51
C TYR A 3 12.99 4.13 -0.05
N LYS A 4 12.47 5.00 0.79
CA LYS A 4 12.22 4.69 2.18
C LYS A 4 10.78 4.22 2.35
N ILE A 5 10.61 2.98 2.79
CA ILE A 5 9.28 2.45 3.07
C ILE A 5 8.85 2.87 4.47
N GLU A 6 7.67 3.44 4.55
CA GLU A 6 7.08 3.85 5.82
C GLU A 6 5.68 3.28 5.90
N LEU A 7 5.36 2.67 7.04
CA LEU A 7 4.02 2.14 7.28
C LEU A 7 3.20 3.21 7.96
N TYR A 8 2.06 3.57 7.35
CA TYR A 8 1.18 4.56 7.94
C TYR A 8 0.77 4.14 9.36
N GLU A 9 0.91 5.07 10.29
CA GLU A 9 0.51 4.87 11.68
C GLU A 9 -0.66 5.80 11.98
N LYS A 10 -1.72 5.22 12.52
CA LYS A 10 -2.90 5.98 12.92
C LYS A 10 -2.61 6.83 14.15
N VAL A 11 -3.49 7.78 14.41
CA VAL A 11 -3.37 8.67 15.57
C VAL A 11 -3.30 7.86 16.88
N ASP A 12 -3.99 6.72 16.95
CA ASP A 12 -3.97 5.86 18.12
C ASP A 12 -2.77 4.91 18.16
N SER A 13 -1.77 5.15 17.34
CA SER A 13 -0.52 4.38 17.23
C SER A 13 -0.67 3.00 16.59
N LYS A 14 -1.84 2.65 16.09
CA LYS A 14 -2.01 1.41 15.33
C LYS A 14 -1.41 1.53 13.95
N THR A 15 -0.84 0.45 13.46
CA THR A 15 -0.20 0.39 12.15
C THR A 15 -0.95 -0.62 11.29
N PRO A 16 -1.97 -0.15 10.51
CA PRO A 16 -2.89 -1.06 9.83
C PRO A 16 -2.24 -2.06 8.88
N VAL A 17 -1.25 -1.63 8.10
CA VAL A 17 -0.59 -2.55 7.15
C VAL A 17 0.18 -3.62 7.89
N LEU A 18 0.87 -3.26 8.97
CA LEU A 18 1.59 -4.25 9.77
C LEU A 18 0.62 -5.27 10.39
N GLU A 19 -0.49 -4.80 10.94
CA GLU A 19 -1.51 -5.69 11.51
C GLU A 19 -2.08 -6.61 10.44
N PHE A 20 -2.32 -6.09 9.24
CA PHE A 20 -2.79 -6.89 8.12
C PHE A 20 -1.81 -8.02 7.79
N ILE A 21 -0.53 -7.69 7.67
CA ILE A 21 0.52 -8.68 7.33
C ILE A 21 0.64 -9.73 8.43
N LEU A 22 0.71 -9.29 9.68
CA LEU A 22 0.88 -10.21 10.82
C LEU A 22 -0.29 -11.17 11.00
N GLY A 23 -1.46 -10.83 10.48
CA GLY A 23 -2.63 -11.70 10.51
C GLY A 23 -2.61 -12.82 9.48
N LEU A 24 -1.61 -12.85 8.60
CA LEU A 24 -1.51 -13.83 7.52
C LEU A 24 -0.56 -14.97 7.89
N GLU A 25 -0.68 -16.07 7.15
CA GLU A 25 0.25 -17.20 7.32
C GLU A 25 1.68 -16.79 6.97
N PRO A 26 2.70 -17.42 7.61
CA PRO A 26 4.10 -17.03 7.40
C PRO A 26 4.56 -16.97 5.94
N LYS A 27 4.14 -17.93 5.11
CA LYS A 27 4.52 -17.93 3.69
C LYS A 27 3.95 -16.72 2.94
N LYS A 28 2.74 -16.31 3.30
CA LYS A 28 2.09 -15.14 2.71
C LYS A 28 2.80 -13.86 3.16
N GLN A 29 3.16 -13.79 4.43
CA GLN A 29 3.93 -12.67 4.96
C GLN A 29 5.26 -12.52 4.20
N ALA A 30 5.97 -13.62 4.01
CA ALA A 30 7.26 -13.61 3.31
C ALA A 30 7.12 -13.09 1.88
N LYS A 31 6.06 -13.52 1.18
CA LYS A 31 5.82 -13.06 -0.18
C LYS A 31 5.54 -11.57 -0.22
N ILE A 32 4.75 -11.07 0.73
CA ILE A 32 4.43 -9.63 0.80
C ILE A 32 5.70 -8.83 1.05
N TYR A 33 6.53 -9.24 2.00
CA TYR A 33 7.78 -8.54 2.29
C TYR A 33 8.72 -8.52 1.08
N ARG A 34 8.76 -9.61 0.31
CA ARG A 34 9.56 -9.65 -0.91
C ARG A 34 9.10 -8.60 -1.92
N GLU A 35 7.80 -8.42 -2.05
CA GLU A 35 7.26 -7.42 -2.97
C GLU A 35 7.45 -6.00 -2.45
N ILE A 36 7.39 -5.81 -1.13
CA ILE A 36 7.72 -4.52 -0.52
C ILE A 36 9.20 -4.19 -0.76
N ASP A 37 10.08 -5.18 -0.70
CA ASP A 37 11.50 -4.98 -0.99
C ASP A 37 11.72 -4.50 -2.42
N LEU A 38 10.93 -5.01 -3.38
CA LEU A 38 10.99 -4.53 -4.76
C LEU A 38 10.57 -3.07 -4.84
N LEU A 39 9.54 -2.71 -4.08
CA LEU A 39 9.06 -1.33 -4.05
C LEU A 39 10.12 -0.41 -3.45
N GLU A 40 10.80 -0.86 -2.40
CA GLU A 40 11.89 -0.11 -1.78
C GLU A 40 13.02 0.15 -2.78
N LYS A 41 13.34 -0.86 -3.58
CA LYS A 41 14.45 -0.79 -4.53
C LYS A 41 14.13 0.02 -5.77
N PHE A 42 12.95 -0.15 -6.33
CA PHE A 42 12.57 0.44 -7.61
C PHE A 42 11.57 1.59 -7.52
N GLY A 43 10.80 1.67 -6.44
CA GLY A 43 9.87 2.78 -6.22
C GLY A 43 9.05 3.15 -7.45
N ASN A 44 9.25 4.38 -7.91
CA ASN A 44 8.52 4.93 -9.05
C ASN A 44 8.83 4.23 -10.37
N ASP A 45 9.90 3.44 -10.43
CA ASP A 45 10.28 2.68 -11.64
C ASP A 45 9.64 1.30 -11.69
N LEU A 46 8.94 0.89 -10.63
CA LEU A 46 8.22 -0.37 -10.63
C LEU A 46 6.95 -0.23 -11.47
N HIS A 47 6.67 -1.24 -12.30
CA HIS A 47 5.58 -1.20 -13.27
C HIS A 47 4.60 -2.35 -13.12
N TYR A 48 3.47 -2.25 -13.83
CA TYR A 48 2.53 -3.34 -13.97
C TYR A 48 3.27 -4.61 -14.43
N PRO A 49 2.99 -5.81 -13.90
CA PRO A 49 1.87 -6.15 -13.01
C PRO A 49 2.13 -6.00 -11.52
N HIS A 50 3.32 -5.57 -11.11
CA HIS A 50 3.65 -5.42 -9.69
C HIS A 50 2.85 -4.30 -9.04
N VAL A 51 2.67 -3.19 -9.75
CA VAL A 51 1.94 -2.03 -9.25
C VAL A 51 1.00 -1.49 -10.32
N ASP A 52 0.01 -0.75 -9.89
CA ASP A 52 -0.91 -0.06 -10.77
C ASP A 52 -1.44 1.19 -10.07
N THR A 53 -1.87 2.16 -10.85
CA THR A 53 -2.53 3.35 -10.30
C THR A 53 -4.00 3.01 -9.99
N ILE A 54 -4.57 3.73 -9.05
CA ILE A 54 -6.00 3.62 -8.78
C ILE A 54 -6.73 4.59 -9.70
N LYS A 55 -7.68 4.08 -10.46
CA LYS A 55 -8.44 4.88 -11.41
C LYS A 55 -9.51 5.71 -10.70
N GLY A 56 -9.79 6.87 -11.28
CA GLY A 56 -10.77 7.80 -10.74
C GLY A 56 -10.09 9.05 -10.22
N LYS A 57 -10.65 10.19 -10.59
CA LYS A 57 -10.09 11.50 -10.25
C LYS A 57 -9.97 11.69 -8.73
N LYS A 58 -10.92 11.16 -7.98
CA LYS A 58 -10.94 11.23 -6.53
C LYS A 58 -9.70 10.58 -5.91
N TYR A 59 -9.19 9.51 -6.53
CA TYR A 59 -8.10 8.71 -6.00
C TYR A 59 -6.74 9.05 -6.59
N ASN A 60 -6.63 10.19 -7.24
CA ASN A 60 -5.38 10.61 -7.84
C ASN A 60 -4.25 10.62 -6.81
N GLY A 61 -3.15 10.00 -7.16
CA GLY A 61 -2.00 9.86 -6.26
C GLY A 61 -1.93 8.54 -5.52
N LEU A 62 -3.01 7.76 -5.53
CA LEU A 62 -3.00 6.44 -4.92
C LEU A 62 -2.52 5.39 -5.92
N TRP A 63 -1.73 4.46 -5.40
CA TRP A 63 -1.23 3.30 -6.14
C TRP A 63 -1.58 2.04 -5.38
N GLU A 64 -1.53 0.89 -6.06
CA GLU A 64 -1.65 -0.40 -5.40
C GLU A 64 -0.46 -1.29 -5.74
N LEU A 65 0.07 -1.95 -4.73
CA LEU A 65 1.06 -3.01 -4.88
C LEU A 65 0.27 -4.32 -4.94
N ARG A 66 0.46 -5.08 -6.01
CA ARG A 66 -0.29 -6.31 -6.28
C ARG A 66 0.58 -7.52 -5.98
N ILE A 67 0.10 -8.38 -5.11
CA ILE A 67 0.88 -9.53 -4.67
C ILE A 67 0.05 -10.78 -4.88
N GLU A 68 0.53 -11.67 -5.75
CA GLU A 68 -0.13 -12.94 -6.01
C GLU A 68 0.60 -14.05 -5.28
N PHE A 69 -0.17 -14.90 -4.60
CA PHE A 69 0.35 -16.08 -3.94
C PHE A 69 -0.71 -17.16 -3.97
N ALA A 70 -0.42 -18.25 -4.71
CA ALA A 70 -1.38 -19.33 -4.96
C ALA A 70 -2.64 -18.72 -5.59
N SER A 71 -3.82 -18.95 -5.00
CA SER A 71 -5.08 -18.42 -5.51
C SER A 71 -5.47 -17.08 -4.87
N SER A 72 -4.62 -16.54 -4.02
CA SER A 72 -4.90 -15.28 -3.32
C SER A 72 -4.21 -14.10 -3.99
N ILE A 73 -4.90 -12.96 -3.98
CA ILE A 73 -4.31 -11.70 -4.44
C ILE A 73 -4.40 -10.73 -3.27
N PHE A 74 -3.24 -10.22 -2.86
CA PHE A 74 -3.18 -9.19 -1.83
C PHE A 74 -2.93 -7.85 -2.50
N ARG A 75 -3.52 -6.80 -1.96
CA ARG A 75 -3.28 -5.45 -2.45
C ARG A 75 -2.92 -4.56 -1.30
N ILE A 76 -1.83 -3.80 -1.46
CA ILE A 76 -1.43 -2.80 -0.48
C ILE A 76 -1.45 -1.46 -1.18
N PHE A 77 -2.29 -0.55 -0.68
CA PHE A 77 -2.41 0.78 -1.24
C PHE A 77 -1.36 1.69 -0.64
N TYR A 78 -0.74 2.50 -1.49
CA TYR A 78 0.34 3.38 -1.08
C TYR A 78 0.34 4.65 -1.90
N PHE A 79 1.13 5.62 -1.48
CA PHE A 79 1.37 6.81 -2.28
C PHE A 79 2.82 7.25 -2.10
N LEU A 80 3.25 8.15 -2.96
CA LEU A 80 4.63 8.59 -3.05
C LEU A 80 4.72 10.08 -2.74
N PRO A 81 4.88 10.45 -1.47
CA PRO A 81 5.14 11.85 -1.15
C PRO A 81 6.57 12.22 -1.53
N GLU A 82 7.00 13.41 -1.19
CA GLU A 82 8.34 13.88 -1.52
C GLU A 82 9.43 13.07 -0.81
N ASN A 83 10.68 13.27 -1.22
CA ASN A 83 11.88 12.72 -0.59
C ASN A 83 12.02 11.20 -0.69
N ASN A 84 11.62 10.64 -1.83
CA ASN A 84 11.77 9.20 -2.09
C ASN A 84 11.15 8.32 -1.01
N LYS A 85 10.02 8.75 -0.46
CA LYS A 85 9.26 7.95 0.49
C LYS A 85 8.15 7.19 -0.19
N VAL A 86 7.82 6.03 0.36
CA VAL A 86 6.67 5.22 -0.04
C VAL A 86 5.88 4.96 1.24
N ILE A 87 4.65 5.46 1.30
CA ILE A 87 3.82 5.32 2.48
C ILE A 87 2.77 4.25 2.23
N LEU A 88 2.87 3.15 2.96
CA LEU A 88 1.92 2.04 2.86
C LEU A 88 0.72 2.32 3.76
N LEU A 89 -0.48 2.40 3.16
CA LEU A 89 -1.67 2.94 3.80
C LEU A 89 -2.67 1.88 4.27
N HIS A 90 -2.90 0.85 3.46
CA HIS A 90 -4.00 -0.08 3.69
C HIS A 90 -3.76 -1.37 2.93
N GLY A 91 -4.03 -2.51 3.56
CA GLY A 91 -3.87 -3.81 2.92
C GLY A 91 -5.18 -4.59 2.91
N ILE A 92 -5.45 -5.29 1.83
CA ILE A 92 -6.64 -6.14 1.71
C ILE A 92 -6.30 -7.45 1.01
N VAL A 93 -7.13 -8.46 1.26
CA VAL A 93 -7.16 -9.68 0.45
C VAL A 93 -8.23 -9.46 -0.59
N LYS A 94 -7.85 -9.51 -1.87
CA LYS A 94 -8.80 -9.30 -2.94
C LYS A 94 -9.46 -10.60 -3.33
N LYS A 95 -10.78 -10.65 -3.21
CA LYS A 95 -11.58 -11.82 -3.59
C LYS A 95 -12.32 -11.63 -4.89
N LYS A 96 -12.41 -10.40 -5.39
CA LYS A 96 -13.13 -10.05 -6.61
C LYS A 96 -12.26 -9.20 -7.52
N GLN A 97 -12.59 -9.14 -8.79
CA GLN A 97 -11.88 -8.36 -9.79
C GLN A 97 -11.77 -6.88 -9.40
N LYS A 98 -12.86 -6.35 -8.85
CA LYS A 98 -12.93 -4.93 -8.53
C LYS A 98 -12.77 -4.69 -7.04
N THR A 99 -11.90 -3.76 -6.66
CA THR A 99 -11.74 -3.36 -5.28
C THR A 99 -12.96 -2.57 -4.80
N PRO A 100 -13.56 -2.94 -3.67
CA PRO A 100 -14.68 -2.18 -3.14
C PRO A 100 -14.31 -0.71 -2.86
N LYS A 101 -15.22 0.17 -3.17
CA LYS A 101 -15.01 1.61 -2.94
C LYS A 101 -14.66 1.93 -1.50
N LYS A 102 -15.23 1.22 -0.55
CA LYS A 102 -14.95 1.38 0.88
C LYS A 102 -13.46 1.25 1.19
N GLU A 103 -12.80 0.30 0.55
CA GLU A 103 -11.37 0.07 0.78
C GLU A 103 -10.52 1.18 0.17
N LEU A 104 -10.91 1.66 -1.00
CA LEU A 104 -10.24 2.78 -1.64
C LEU A 104 -10.40 4.05 -0.81
N ASP A 105 -11.60 4.28 -0.27
CA ASP A 105 -11.86 5.45 0.56
C ASP A 105 -11.05 5.42 1.85
N THR A 106 -10.88 4.24 2.44
CA THR A 106 -10.03 4.08 3.62
C THR A 106 -8.59 4.50 3.31
N ALA A 107 -8.05 4.03 2.18
CA ALA A 107 -6.69 4.40 1.77
C ALA A 107 -6.59 5.90 1.52
N LEU A 108 -7.58 6.48 0.86
CA LEU A 108 -7.62 7.91 0.56
C LEU A 108 -7.65 8.75 1.84
N ASP A 109 -8.49 8.37 2.80
CA ASP A 109 -8.59 9.08 4.07
C ASP A 109 -7.26 9.07 4.81
N ARG A 110 -6.56 7.94 4.80
CA ARG A 110 -5.25 7.82 5.45
C ARG A 110 -4.19 8.66 4.74
N MET A 111 -4.21 8.67 3.41
CA MET A 111 -3.29 9.52 2.65
C MET A 111 -3.49 11.00 3.00
N ASN A 112 -4.75 11.44 3.03
CA ASN A 112 -5.07 12.83 3.34
C ASN A 112 -4.69 13.18 4.78
N GLU A 113 -4.92 12.27 5.72
CA GLU A 113 -4.53 12.49 7.11
C GLU A 113 -3.02 12.61 7.25
N TYR A 114 -2.27 11.74 6.56
CA TYR A 114 -0.81 11.80 6.56
C TYR A 114 -0.32 13.15 6.04
N LEU A 115 -0.88 13.60 4.92
CA LEU A 115 -0.49 14.88 4.31
C LEU A 115 -0.78 16.05 5.23
N ARG A 116 -1.92 16.05 5.91
CA ARG A 116 -2.26 17.11 6.86
C ARG A 116 -1.29 17.12 8.04
N ARG A 117 -0.93 15.94 8.53
CA ARG A 117 -0.01 15.79 9.66
C ARG A 117 1.38 16.32 9.33
N GLU A 118 1.85 16.05 8.11
CA GLU A 118 3.18 16.45 7.69
C GLU A 118 3.32 17.95 7.41
N LYS A 119 2.22 18.65 7.27
CA LYS A 119 2.25 20.10 7.06
C LYS A 119 2.42 20.90 8.34
N ARG A 120 2.43 20.27 9.48
CA ARG A 120 2.58 20.96 10.76
C ARG A 120 4.04 21.28 11.07
#